data_d19f4c79e1d1024bd87b109161048485
#
_entry.id   d19f4c79e1d1024bd87b109161048485
#
_cell.length_a   1.000
_cell.length_b   1.000
_cell.length_c   1.000
_cell.angle_alpha   90.00
_cell.angle_beta   90.00
_cell.angle_gamma   90.00
#
_symmetry.space_group_name_H-M   'P 1'
#
loop_
_entity.id
_entity.type
_entity.pdbx_description
1 polymer ?
#
loop_
_entity_poly.entity_id
_entity_poly.type
_entity_poly.pdbx_seq_one_letter_code
_entity_poly.pdbx_strand_id
1 'polypeptide(L)'
;MKKIGVLFGMENTFPPALVEKINGMKVDGVKAEFVKLGGVKMADPSGYAVIIDRISQDIPFYRAYLKNAALSGTIVVNNPFWWTADDKFFNYALATKLGVAIPPTVILPHNKHPEGTTDQSMRNLMYPLNWEEVFEYVGFPAFLKPYSGGGWKHVYKVDSPEEFFHQYNQTGDLCMTLQHGVEFEEYYRCYVIGQEKVHIMKYDPKAPFHERYVKGNPPPSSAKLKERIEKDALTLCRALGYDLNTVEFAVEDGVPYAIDFMNPAPDAEITSVGQANFDWVVDAVAKMAVNKALSGENPAEELRWAGFLRGPVEVPAAKAAAKKRVRA
;
A
#
# COMPACT_ATOMS: atom_id res chain seq x y z
N MET A 1 -25.05 17.97 7.57
CA MET A 1 -23.79 18.35 6.86
C MET A 1 -22.79 17.22 7.05
N LYS A 2 -22.31 16.67 5.93
CA LYS A 2 -21.32 15.59 5.90
C LYS A 2 -19.91 16.20 5.93
N LYS A 3 -19.14 15.90 6.95
CA LYS A 3 -17.79 16.44 7.10
C LYS A 3 -16.76 15.47 6.51
N ILE A 4 -15.79 16.01 5.77
CA ILE A 4 -14.61 15.31 5.29
C ILE A 4 -13.42 15.83 6.07
N GLY A 5 -12.79 14.95 6.85
CA GLY A 5 -11.60 15.26 7.63
C GLY A 5 -10.32 14.94 6.86
N VAL A 6 -9.29 15.79 6.95
CA VAL A 6 -7.94 15.47 6.50
C VAL A 6 -7.04 15.37 7.73
N LEU A 7 -6.51 14.16 7.98
CA LEU A 7 -5.60 13.86 9.07
C LEU A 7 -4.18 13.73 8.50
N PHE A 8 -3.29 14.63 8.85
CA PHE A 8 -1.97 14.71 8.23
C PHE A 8 -0.87 15.11 9.23
N GLY A 9 0.36 14.95 8.82
CA GLY A 9 1.55 15.27 9.60
C GLY A 9 2.43 16.33 8.95
N MET A 10 3.54 15.91 8.35
CA MET A 10 4.58 16.83 7.85
C MET A 10 4.32 17.41 6.46
N GLU A 11 3.24 17.02 5.79
CA GLU A 11 2.89 17.54 4.46
C GLU A 11 2.42 18.99 4.55
N ASN A 12 2.88 19.84 3.63
CA ASN A 12 2.60 21.28 3.66
C ASN A 12 1.69 21.76 2.53
N THR A 13 1.63 21.02 1.41
CA THR A 13 0.93 21.51 0.20
C THR A 13 -0.33 20.72 -0.12
N PHE A 14 -0.28 19.40 -0.09
CA PHE A 14 -1.42 18.56 -0.46
C PHE A 14 -2.62 18.68 0.49
N PRO A 15 -2.48 18.62 1.82
CA PRO A 15 -3.63 18.69 2.73
C PRO A 15 -4.41 20.01 2.63
N PRO A 16 -3.76 21.20 2.64
CA PRO A 16 -4.51 22.45 2.48
C PRO A 16 -5.16 22.59 1.09
N ALA A 17 -4.46 22.19 0.01
CA ALA A 17 -5.03 22.22 -1.34
C ALA A 17 -6.24 21.31 -1.48
N LEU A 18 -6.20 20.12 -0.84
CA LEU A 18 -7.33 19.20 -0.85
C LEU A 18 -8.56 19.79 -0.14
N VAL A 19 -8.37 20.38 1.04
CA VAL A 19 -9.46 21.03 1.79
C VAL A 19 -10.05 22.19 0.98
N GLU A 20 -9.20 23.04 0.39
CA GLU A 20 -9.63 24.16 -0.47
C GLU A 20 -10.39 23.66 -1.70
N LYS A 21 -9.86 22.63 -2.39
CA LYS A 21 -10.50 22.04 -3.57
C LYS A 21 -11.88 21.50 -3.26
N ILE A 22 -12.03 20.69 -2.18
CA ILE A 22 -13.33 20.13 -1.80
C ILE A 22 -14.33 21.25 -1.49
N ASN A 23 -13.94 22.24 -0.69
CA ASN A 23 -14.82 23.34 -0.33
C ASN A 23 -15.15 24.24 -1.56
N GLY A 24 -14.20 24.40 -2.49
CA GLY A 24 -14.36 25.11 -3.75
C GLY A 24 -15.33 24.43 -4.72
N MET A 25 -15.57 23.13 -4.61
CA MET A 25 -16.57 22.41 -5.40
C MET A 25 -18.02 22.81 -5.05
N LYS A 26 -18.24 23.44 -3.89
CA LYS A 26 -19.54 23.94 -3.41
C LYS A 26 -20.66 22.89 -3.45
N VAL A 27 -20.32 21.63 -3.11
CA VAL A 27 -21.30 20.55 -3.06
C VAL A 27 -22.20 20.75 -1.84
N ASP A 28 -23.50 20.80 -2.05
CA ASP A 28 -24.45 21.03 -0.98
C ASP A 28 -24.36 19.96 0.11
N GLY A 29 -24.37 20.40 1.35
CA GLY A 29 -24.29 19.52 2.51
C GLY A 29 -22.92 18.88 2.77
N VAL A 30 -21.84 19.21 2.03
CA VAL A 30 -20.48 18.69 2.21
C VAL A 30 -19.51 19.80 2.60
N LYS A 31 -18.63 19.53 3.57
CA LYS A 31 -17.56 20.44 3.99
C LYS A 31 -16.29 19.65 4.36
N ALA A 32 -15.14 20.13 3.91
CA ALA A 32 -13.84 19.61 4.33
C ALA A 32 -13.18 20.50 5.37
N GLU A 33 -12.46 19.87 6.31
CA GLU A 33 -11.68 20.54 7.35
C GLU A 33 -10.51 19.66 7.82
N PHE A 34 -9.53 20.25 8.50
CA PHE A 34 -8.49 19.48 9.14
C PHE A 34 -9.03 18.78 10.39
N VAL A 35 -8.66 17.51 10.57
CA VAL A 35 -9.03 16.78 11.78
C VAL A 35 -8.30 17.36 12.98
N LYS A 36 -9.04 17.68 14.03
CA LYS A 36 -8.52 18.07 15.33
C LYS A 36 -9.07 17.10 16.38
N LEU A 37 -8.19 16.49 17.14
CA LEU A 37 -8.57 15.53 18.17
C LEU A 37 -7.71 15.69 19.42
N GLY A 38 -8.32 15.35 20.54
CA GLY A 38 -7.69 15.29 21.86
C GLY A 38 -7.76 13.88 22.41
N GLY A 39 -8.20 13.71 23.67
CA GLY A 39 -8.49 12.38 24.22
C GLY A 39 -9.65 11.73 23.48
N VAL A 40 -9.46 10.49 23.01
CA VAL A 40 -10.48 9.72 22.29
C VAL A 40 -11.07 8.67 23.22
N LYS A 41 -12.39 8.67 23.35
CA LYS A 41 -13.11 7.62 24.07
C LYS A 41 -13.44 6.47 23.13
N MET A 42 -13.41 5.25 23.64
CA MET A 42 -13.78 4.08 22.86
C MET A 42 -15.26 4.16 22.40
N ALA A 43 -15.48 3.79 21.15
CA ALA A 43 -16.79 3.77 20.48
C ALA A 43 -17.45 5.15 20.27
N ASP A 44 -16.77 6.25 20.61
CA ASP A 44 -17.27 7.60 20.28
C ASP A 44 -17.21 7.84 18.75
N PRO A 45 -18.29 8.38 18.16
CA PRO A 45 -18.29 8.76 16.74
C PRO A 45 -17.25 9.86 16.47
N SER A 46 -16.59 9.77 15.32
CA SER A 46 -15.60 10.78 14.89
C SER A 46 -16.22 12.14 14.52
N GLY A 47 -17.51 12.14 14.15
CA GLY A 47 -18.19 13.30 13.57
C GLY A 47 -17.86 13.57 12.10
N TYR A 48 -17.07 12.71 11.44
CA TYR A 48 -16.75 12.77 10.02
C TYR A 48 -17.43 11.66 9.23
N ALA A 49 -17.91 12.00 8.02
CA ALA A 49 -18.39 11.00 7.07
C ALA A 49 -17.20 10.28 6.40
N VAL A 50 -16.14 11.04 6.07
CA VAL A 50 -14.90 10.53 5.47
C VAL A 50 -13.71 11.13 6.21
N ILE A 51 -12.65 10.34 6.42
CA ILE A 51 -11.34 10.85 6.82
C ILE A 51 -10.29 10.38 5.81
N ILE A 52 -9.56 11.33 5.25
CA ILE A 52 -8.37 11.06 4.43
C ILE A 52 -7.16 11.02 5.37
N ASP A 53 -6.56 9.84 5.50
CA ASP A 53 -5.40 9.59 6.35
C ASP A 53 -4.10 9.77 5.58
N ARG A 54 -3.19 10.56 6.16
CA ARG A 54 -1.88 10.89 5.60
C ARG A 54 -0.73 10.71 6.60
N ILE A 55 -0.99 10.07 7.76
CA ILE A 55 0.02 10.04 8.83
C ILE A 55 -0.04 8.81 9.74
N SER A 56 -1.13 8.06 9.74
CA SER A 56 -1.30 7.02 10.77
C SER A 56 -0.34 5.83 10.63
N GLN A 57 0.32 5.69 9.46
CA GLN A 57 1.40 4.72 9.28
C GLN A 57 2.57 4.93 10.26
N ASP A 58 2.80 6.19 10.65
CA ASP A 58 3.91 6.56 11.52
C ASP A 58 3.48 6.76 12.99
N ILE A 59 2.18 7.02 13.25
CA ILE A 59 1.68 7.44 14.56
C ILE A 59 0.62 6.47 15.09
N PRO A 60 0.95 5.54 15.99
CA PRO A 60 0.01 4.56 16.54
C PRO A 60 -1.27 5.15 17.16
N PHE A 61 -1.17 6.33 17.79
CA PHE A 61 -2.34 7.03 18.34
C PHE A 61 -3.38 7.35 17.25
N TYR A 62 -2.93 7.88 16.11
CA TYR A 62 -3.83 8.18 14.98
C TYR A 62 -4.39 6.90 14.36
N ARG A 63 -3.59 5.83 14.26
CA ARG A 63 -4.07 4.54 13.77
C ARG A 63 -5.17 3.96 14.66
N ALA A 64 -5.01 4.03 15.97
CA ALA A 64 -6.03 3.58 16.94
C ALA A 64 -7.31 4.42 16.82
N TYR A 65 -7.19 5.74 16.71
CA TYR A 65 -8.32 6.64 16.45
C TYR A 65 -9.07 6.28 15.16
N LEU A 66 -8.36 6.08 14.06
CA LEU A 66 -8.98 5.77 12.77
C LEU A 66 -9.72 4.42 12.78
N LYS A 67 -9.20 3.42 13.48
CA LYS A 67 -9.91 2.15 13.70
C LYS A 67 -11.20 2.35 14.48
N ASN A 68 -11.16 3.18 15.54
CA ASN A 68 -12.37 3.54 16.28
C ASN A 68 -13.36 4.35 15.41
N ALA A 69 -12.88 5.29 14.59
CA ALA A 69 -13.70 6.07 13.68
C ALA A 69 -14.38 5.16 12.62
N ALA A 70 -13.64 4.22 12.03
CA ALA A 70 -14.20 3.26 11.08
C ALA A 70 -15.26 2.36 11.72
N LEU A 71 -15.01 1.87 12.95
CA LEU A 71 -15.98 1.12 13.73
C LEU A 71 -17.29 1.91 13.97
N SER A 72 -17.18 3.23 14.12
CA SER A 72 -18.31 4.13 14.36
C SER A 72 -18.96 4.67 13.08
N GLY A 73 -18.64 4.10 11.91
CA GLY A 73 -19.30 4.40 10.63
C GLY A 73 -18.59 5.44 9.75
N THR A 74 -17.39 5.88 10.10
CA THR A 74 -16.58 6.78 9.26
C THR A 74 -15.88 6.00 8.16
N ILE A 75 -15.94 6.46 6.92
CA ILE A 75 -15.13 5.95 5.81
C ILE A 75 -13.69 6.48 5.99
N VAL A 76 -12.73 5.60 6.21
CA VAL A 76 -11.32 5.97 6.32
C VAL A 76 -10.58 5.57 5.06
N VAL A 77 -9.91 6.50 4.43
CA VAL A 77 -9.08 6.31 3.23
C VAL A 77 -7.59 6.45 3.63
N ASN A 78 -6.79 5.37 3.57
CA ASN A 78 -7.19 3.97 3.29
C ASN A 78 -7.75 3.30 4.54
N ASN A 79 -8.58 2.27 4.35
CA ASN A 79 -9.20 1.55 5.46
C ASN A 79 -8.13 0.93 6.37
N PRO A 80 -8.08 1.29 7.68
CA PRO A 80 -7.00 0.90 8.58
C PRO A 80 -6.99 -0.60 8.94
N PHE A 81 -8.04 -1.34 8.61
CA PHE A 81 -8.12 -2.79 8.84
C PHE A 81 -7.59 -3.61 7.66
N TRP A 82 -7.59 -3.05 6.45
CA TRP A 82 -7.10 -3.69 5.22
C TRP A 82 -5.68 -3.27 4.85
N TRP A 83 -5.11 -2.42 5.64
CA TRP A 83 -3.83 -1.83 5.38
C TRP A 83 -2.69 -2.84 5.61
N THR A 84 -2.01 -3.22 4.52
CA THR A 84 -0.97 -4.25 4.48
C THR A 84 0.38 -3.70 4.02
N ALA A 85 0.60 -2.38 4.11
CA ALA A 85 1.83 -1.74 3.64
C ALA A 85 3.11 -2.27 4.32
N ASP A 86 2.97 -2.79 5.52
CA ASP A 86 4.03 -3.36 6.34
C ASP A 86 4.18 -4.88 6.18
N ASP A 87 3.52 -5.51 5.19
CA ASP A 87 3.71 -6.92 4.84
C ASP A 87 3.98 -7.09 3.33
N LYS A 88 5.19 -6.72 2.91
CA LYS A 88 5.61 -6.79 1.50
C LYS A 88 5.59 -8.21 0.94
N PHE A 89 5.97 -9.21 1.74
CA PHE A 89 6.05 -10.58 1.26
C PHE A 89 4.66 -11.16 0.94
N PHE A 90 3.67 -10.92 1.80
CA PHE A 90 2.28 -11.25 1.51
C PHE A 90 1.77 -10.53 0.25
N ASN A 91 2.06 -9.24 0.13
CA ASN A 91 1.66 -8.43 -1.01
C ASN A 91 2.23 -9.00 -2.33
N TYR A 92 3.50 -9.39 -2.36
CA TYR A 92 4.14 -10.00 -3.52
C TYR A 92 3.54 -11.38 -3.86
N ALA A 93 3.29 -12.21 -2.86
CA ALA A 93 2.67 -13.51 -3.05
C ALA A 93 1.25 -13.38 -3.62
N LEU A 94 0.46 -12.43 -3.12
CA LEU A 94 -0.88 -12.16 -3.62
C LEU A 94 -0.83 -11.63 -5.06
N ALA A 95 0.03 -10.64 -5.34
CA ALA A 95 0.20 -10.06 -6.67
C ALA A 95 0.56 -11.12 -7.72
N THR A 96 1.49 -12.03 -7.37
CA THR A 96 1.85 -13.18 -8.23
C THR A 96 0.64 -14.05 -8.53
N LYS A 97 -0.20 -14.35 -7.52
CA LYS A 97 -1.43 -15.14 -7.72
C LYS A 97 -2.48 -14.41 -8.57
N LEU A 98 -2.46 -13.08 -8.59
CA LEU A 98 -3.34 -12.26 -9.41
C LEU A 98 -2.82 -12.08 -10.85
N GLY A 99 -1.65 -12.63 -11.18
CA GLY A 99 -1.03 -12.56 -12.50
C GLY A 99 -0.32 -11.23 -12.79
N VAL A 100 -0.03 -10.43 -11.76
CA VAL A 100 0.83 -9.26 -11.85
C VAL A 100 2.29 -9.73 -11.74
N ALA A 101 3.15 -9.23 -12.64
CA ALA A 101 4.55 -9.58 -12.64
C ALA A 101 5.26 -9.00 -11.40
N ILE A 102 5.92 -9.87 -10.64
CA ILE A 102 6.71 -9.54 -9.45
C ILE A 102 8.10 -10.15 -9.62
N PRO A 103 9.17 -9.44 -9.29
CA PRO A 103 10.49 -10.03 -9.31
C PRO A 103 10.60 -11.18 -8.28
N PRO A 104 11.33 -12.28 -8.59
CA PRO A 104 11.56 -13.36 -7.65
C PRO A 104 11.95 -12.82 -6.26
N THR A 105 11.25 -13.26 -5.24
CA THR A 105 11.42 -12.73 -3.87
C THR A 105 11.34 -13.86 -2.85
N VAL A 106 12.25 -13.88 -1.89
CA VAL A 106 12.21 -14.76 -0.72
C VAL A 106 12.15 -13.94 0.55
N ILE A 107 11.47 -14.48 1.58
CA ILE A 107 11.55 -13.95 2.94
C ILE A 107 12.67 -14.68 3.68
N LEU A 108 13.44 -13.94 4.46
CA LEU A 108 14.59 -14.46 5.19
C LEU A 108 14.31 -14.40 6.70
N PRO A 109 14.76 -15.39 7.47
CA PRO A 109 14.69 -15.30 8.92
C PRO A 109 15.52 -14.12 9.43
N HIS A 110 15.32 -13.76 10.69
CA HIS A 110 16.15 -12.75 11.34
C HIS A 110 17.60 -13.22 11.46
N ASN A 111 18.57 -12.34 11.29
CA ASN A 111 19.98 -12.66 11.51
C ASN A 111 20.27 -12.83 13.01
N LYS A 112 19.61 -12.05 13.87
CA LYS A 112 19.63 -12.16 15.33
C LYS A 112 18.23 -12.37 15.85
N HIS A 113 18.08 -13.02 16.98
CA HIS A 113 16.77 -13.19 17.61
C HIS A 113 16.14 -11.84 17.92
N PRO A 114 14.84 -11.64 17.57
CA PRO A 114 14.09 -10.47 18.00
C PRO A 114 14.09 -10.34 19.54
N GLU A 115 13.99 -9.11 20.03
CA GLU A 115 13.98 -8.84 21.46
C GLU A 115 12.91 -9.69 22.18
N GLY A 116 13.27 -10.25 23.33
CA GLY A 116 12.39 -11.13 24.11
C GLY A 116 12.22 -12.54 23.55
N THR A 117 12.96 -12.95 22.49
CA THR A 117 12.94 -14.30 21.92
C THR A 117 14.28 -15.03 22.09
N THR A 118 14.27 -16.34 21.91
CA THR A 118 15.44 -17.21 22.04
C THR A 118 15.42 -18.28 20.96
N ASP A 119 16.45 -19.14 20.92
CA ASP A 119 16.48 -20.34 20.06
C ASP A 119 15.21 -21.19 20.20
N GLN A 120 14.64 -21.25 21.41
CA GLN A 120 13.38 -21.96 21.65
C GLN A 120 12.19 -21.38 20.89
N SER A 121 12.20 -20.08 20.61
CA SER A 121 11.18 -19.41 19.82
C SER A 121 11.32 -19.72 18.32
N MET A 122 12.50 -20.11 17.87
CA MET A 122 12.84 -20.36 16.47
C MET A 122 13.00 -21.87 16.14
N ARG A 123 12.54 -22.76 17.02
CA ARG A 123 12.71 -24.22 16.89
C ARG A 123 12.09 -24.84 15.63
N ASN A 124 11.19 -24.12 14.95
CA ASN A 124 10.57 -24.58 13.70
C ASN A 124 11.37 -24.19 12.45
N LEU A 125 12.41 -23.37 12.62
CA LEU A 125 13.28 -22.98 11.52
C LEU A 125 14.29 -24.10 11.25
N MET A 126 14.40 -24.49 9.97
CA MET A 126 15.40 -25.48 9.55
C MET A 126 16.77 -24.83 9.38
N TYR A 127 17.81 -25.48 9.92
CA TYR A 127 19.19 -25.06 9.76
C TYR A 127 20.05 -26.24 9.27
N PRO A 128 21.08 -25.97 8.46
CA PRO A 128 21.36 -24.68 7.80
C PRO A 128 20.32 -24.35 6.74
N LEU A 129 20.14 -23.07 6.44
CA LEU A 129 19.34 -22.65 5.30
C LEU A 129 20.04 -23.05 3.99
N ASN A 130 19.25 -23.44 2.99
CA ASN A 130 19.77 -23.72 1.66
C ASN A 130 19.98 -22.39 0.89
N TRP A 131 21.12 -21.74 1.15
CA TRP A 131 21.45 -20.45 0.53
C TRP A 131 21.66 -20.56 -0.98
N GLU A 132 22.16 -21.69 -1.47
CA GLU A 132 22.34 -21.93 -2.89
C GLU A 132 21.01 -21.87 -3.65
N GLU A 133 19.99 -22.55 -3.13
CA GLU A 133 18.62 -22.49 -3.69
C GLU A 133 18.03 -21.07 -3.65
N VAL A 134 18.26 -20.33 -2.56
CA VAL A 134 17.81 -18.93 -2.44
C VAL A 134 18.46 -18.06 -3.52
N PHE A 135 19.77 -18.18 -3.71
CA PHE A 135 20.49 -17.36 -4.70
C PHE A 135 20.21 -17.78 -6.14
N GLU A 136 20.00 -19.06 -6.40
CA GLU A 136 19.58 -19.57 -7.70
C GLU A 136 18.18 -19.04 -8.08
N TYR A 137 17.26 -19.04 -7.12
CA TYR A 137 15.89 -18.56 -7.35
C TYR A 137 15.81 -17.04 -7.55
N VAL A 138 16.52 -16.25 -6.72
CA VAL A 138 16.46 -14.79 -6.78
C VAL A 138 17.39 -14.23 -7.86
N GLY A 139 18.60 -14.77 -7.99
CA GLY A 139 19.65 -14.22 -8.84
C GLY A 139 20.23 -12.90 -8.32
N PHE A 140 21.23 -12.38 -9.04
CA PHE A 140 21.88 -11.10 -8.80
C PHE A 140 21.88 -10.24 -10.09
N PRO A 141 21.83 -8.88 -9.97
CA PRO A 141 21.77 -8.12 -8.72
C PRO A 141 20.45 -8.35 -7.97
N ALA A 142 20.47 -8.13 -6.65
CA ALA A 142 19.30 -8.26 -5.80
C ALA A 142 19.19 -7.10 -4.80
N PHE A 143 18.01 -6.92 -4.22
CA PHE A 143 17.77 -5.97 -3.14
C PHE A 143 17.40 -6.69 -1.85
N LEU A 144 18.22 -6.52 -0.83
CA LEU A 144 17.95 -6.92 0.54
C LEU A 144 17.22 -5.77 1.23
N LYS A 145 15.97 -6.02 1.67
CA LYS A 145 15.12 -4.98 2.27
C LYS A 145 14.21 -5.55 3.34
N PRO A 146 13.80 -4.77 4.37
CA PRO A 146 12.85 -5.23 5.36
C PRO A 146 11.51 -5.63 4.72
N TYR A 147 10.88 -6.70 5.26
CA TYR A 147 9.54 -7.11 4.81
C TYR A 147 8.47 -6.07 5.16
N SER A 148 8.71 -5.23 6.15
CA SER A 148 7.82 -4.18 6.63
C SER A 148 8.47 -2.79 6.57
N GLY A 149 7.64 -1.75 6.60
CA GLY A 149 8.08 -0.36 6.56
C GLY A 149 8.39 0.16 5.15
N GLY A 150 8.98 1.36 5.08
CA GLY A 150 9.25 2.08 3.84
C GLY A 150 10.34 3.15 3.98
N GLY A 151 10.39 4.10 3.03
CA GLY A 151 11.31 5.23 3.10
C GLY A 151 12.78 4.87 2.86
N TRP A 152 13.06 3.80 2.15
CA TRP A 152 14.42 3.32 1.81
C TRP A 152 15.30 2.96 3.03
N LYS A 153 14.72 2.80 4.21
CA LYS A 153 15.46 2.40 5.40
C LYS A 153 15.89 0.94 5.27
N HIS A 154 17.18 0.67 5.50
CA HIS A 154 17.77 -0.68 5.47
C HIS A 154 17.57 -1.42 4.12
N VAL A 155 17.56 -0.68 3.02
CA VAL A 155 17.53 -1.24 1.65
C VAL A 155 18.92 -1.26 1.10
N TYR A 156 19.42 -2.45 0.74
CA TYR A 156 20.77 -2.68 0.25
C TYR A 156 20.71 -3.37 -1.11
N LYS A 157 21.34 -2.78 -2.12
CA LYS A 157 21.65 -3.48 -3.36
C LYS A 157 22.84 -4.39 -3.12
N VAL A 158 22.75 -5.62 -3.59
CA VAL A 158 23.80 -6.65 -3.47
C VAL A 158 24.02 -7.29 -4.84
N ASP A 159 25.25 -7.39 -5.26
CA ASP A 159 25.63 -7.89 -6.59
C ASP A 159 26.25 -9.31 -6.50
N SER A 160 26.46 -9.84 -5.29
CA SER A 160 27.04 -11.19 -5.07
C SER A 160 26.59 -11.80 -3.74
N PRO A 161 26.78 -13.13 -3.54
CA PRO A 161 26.59 -13.79 -2.25
C PRO A 161 27.43 -13.18 -1.13
N GLU A 162 28.67 -12.76 -1.41
CA GLU A 162 29.58 -12.15 -0.43
C GLU A 162 29.02 -10.83 0.07
N GLU A 163 28.56 -9.96 -0.85
CA GLU A 163 27.92 -8.70 -0.50
C GLU A 163 26.61 -8.91 0.26
N PHE A 164 25.83 -9.91 -0.16
CA PHE A 164 24.61 -10.29 0.56
C PHE A 164 24.91 -10.63 2.02
N PHE A 165 25.86 -11.54 2.30
CA PHE A 165 26.19 -11.92 3.67
C PHE A 165 26.78 -10.75 4.47
N HIS A 166 27.55 -9.88 3.81
CA HIS A 166 28.08 -8.68 4.46
C HIS A 166 26.93 -7.80 4.96
N GLN A 167 25.91 -7.56 4.15
CA GLN A 167 24.75 -6.73 4.54
C GLN A 167 23.81 -7.47 5.50
N TYR A 168 23.47 -8.73 5.21
CA TYR A 168 22.56 -9.54 6.02
C TYR A 168 23.06 -9.67 7.47
N ASN A 169 24.35 -9.83 7.67
CA ASN A 169 24.95 -9.90 9.02
C ASN A 169 24.81 -8.60 9.83
N GLN A 170 24.47 -7.49 9.18
CA GLN A 170 24.24 -6.20 9.83
C GLN A 170 22.75 -5.87 10.07
N THR A 171 21.83 -6.69 9.57
CA THR A 171 20.39 -6.43 9.69
C THR A 171 19.84 -6.64 11.10
N GLY A 172 20.59 -7.32 11.98
CA GLY A 172 20.19 -7.52 13.37
C GLY A 172 18.90 -8.34 13.48
N ASP A 173 17.95 -7.80 14.18
CA ASP A 173 16.61 -8.38 14.42
C ASP A 173 15.56 -8.03 13.37
N LEU A 174 15.96 -7.41 12.25
CA LEU A 174 15.05 -7.14 11.15
C LEU A 174 14.73 -8.43 10.37
N CYS A 175 13.45 -8.65 10.10
CA CYS A 175 13.02 -9.66 9.13
C CYS A 175 13.17 -9.07 7.72
N MET A 176 13.93 -9.74 6.87
CA MET A 176 14.31 -9.23 5.56
C MET A 176 13.66 -10.02 4.43
N THR A 177 13.54 -9.38 3.27
CA THR A 177 13.30 -10.05 1.98
C THR A 177 14.51 -9.84 1.08
N LEU A 178 14.83 -10.84 0.26
CA LEU A 178 15.76 -10.72 -0.86
C LEU A 178 14.94 -10.79 -2.14
N GLN A 179 15.03 -9.76 -2.97
CA GLN A 179 14.28 -9.62 -4.21
C GLN A 179 15.21 -9.37 -5.39
N HIS A 180 14.96 -10.05 -6.50
CA HIS A 180 15.67 -9.83 -7.76
C HIS A 180 15.67 -8.36 -8.17
N GLY A 181 16.81 -7.87 -8.60
CA GLY A 181 16.99 -6.49 -9.08
C GLY A 181 16.68 -6.39 -10.57
N VAL A 182 15.55 -5.81 -10.92
CA VAL A 182 15.12 -5.61 -12.31
C VAL A 182 16.02 -4.59 -13.01
N GLU A 183 16.58 -4.95 -14.16
CA GLU A 183 17.35 -4.04 -15.04
C GLU A 183 16.39 -3.35 -16.01
N PHE A 184 15.82 -2.23 -15.58
CA PHE A 184 14.74 -1.57 -16.28
C PHE A 184 15.21 -0.56 -17.35
N GLU A 185 14.47 -0.53 -18.47
CA GLU A 185 14.56 0.51 -19.50
C GLU A 185 13.62 1.68 -19.19
N GLU A 186 12.49 1.39 -18.55
CA GLU A 186 11.51 2.37 -18.16
C GLU A 186 11.07 2.13 -16.71
N TYR A 187 10.77 3.21 -16.00
CA TYR A 187 10.24 3.12 -14.64
C TYR A 187 9.09 4.10 -14.46
N TYR A 188 8.02 3.65 -13.82
CA TYR A 188 6.80 4.42 -13.63
C TYR A 188 6.34 4.35 -12.17
N ARG A 189 5.82 5.47 -11.68
CA ARG A 189 5.08 5.55 -10.42
C ARG A 189 3.66 5.98 -10.73
N CYS A 190 2.67 5.18 -10.34
CA CYS A 190 1.30 5.36 -10.77
C CYS A 190 0.42 5.69 -9.57
N TYR A 191 -0.23 6.85 -9.55
CA TYR A 191 -1.35 7.06 -8.63
C TYR A 191 -2.51 6.17 -9.02
N VAL A 192 -3.16 5.56 -8.01
CA VAL A 192 -4.45 4.88 -8.15
C VAL A 192 -5.41 5.49 -7.13
N ILE A 193 -6.49 6.09 -7.62
CA ILE A 193 -7.46 6.81 -6.79
C ILE A 193 -8.83 6.18 -6.93
N GLY A 194 -9.44 5.83 -5.78
CA GLY A 194 -10.78 5.24 -5.71
C GLY A 194 -10.89 3.88 -6.39
N GLN A 195 -9.76 3.17 -6.61
CA GLN A 195 -9.70 1.89 -7.32
C GLN A 195 -10.24 1.95 -8.76
N GLU A 196 -10.28 3.15 -9.34
CA GLU A 196 -10.86 3.43 -10.66
C GLU A 196 -9.92 4.24 -11.56
N LYS A 197 -9.27 5.27 -11.02
CA LYS A 197 -8.46 6.21 -11.79
C LYS A 197 -6.99 5.92 -11.62
N VAL A 198 -6.28 5.80 -12.73
CA VAL A 198 -4.82 5.65 -12.76
C VAL A 198 -4.18 6.86 -13.41
N HIS A 199 -3.13 7.39 -12.79
CA HIS A 199 -2.26 8.41 -13.36
C HIS A 199 -0.83 7.89 -13.40
N ILE A 200 -0.33 7.64 -14.60
CA ILE A 200 1.01 7.10 -14.83
C ILE A 200 1.99 8.28 -14.87
N MET A 201 2.99 8.23 -14.01
CA MET A 201 4.07 9.22 -13.96
C MET A 201 5.39 8.55 -14.30
N LYS A 202 6.13 9.12 -15.26
CA LYS A 202 7.51 8.68 -15.55
C LYS A 202 8.37 9.03 -14.34
N TYR A 203 9.11 8.04 -13.85
CA TYR A 203 9.89 8.17 -12.63
C TYR A 203 11.30 7.61 -12.83
N ASP A 204 12.28 8.27 -12.27
CA ASP A 204 13.66 7.81 -12.25
C ASP A 204 14.14 7.60 -10.81
N PRO A 205 14.12 6.37 -10.30
CA PRO A 205 14.56 6.09 -8.93
C PRO A 205 16.05 6.33 -8.69
N LYS A 206 16.86 6.44 -9.76
CA LYS A 206 18.30 6.69 -9.68
C LYS A 206 18.63 8.18 -9.56
N ALA A 207 17.68 9.06 -9.95
CA ALA A 207 17.84 10.50 -9.85
C ALA A 207 17.80 11.00 -8.40
N PRO A 208 18.36 12.20 -8.12
CA PRO A 208 18.16 12.88 -6.85
C PRO A 208 16.66 13.03 -6.53
N PHE A 209 16.30 13.01 -5.26
CA PHE A 209 14.90 12.96 -4.82
C PHE A 209 13.96 13.97 -5.51
N HIS A 210 14.42 15.21 -5.69
CA HIS A 210 13.65 16.31 -6.30
C HIS A 210 13.57 16.25 -7.84
N GLU A 211 14.26 15.30 -8.48
CA GLU A 211 14.30 15.12 -9.94
C GLU A 211 13.69 13.79 -10.39
N ARG A 212 13.22 12.97 -9.46
CA ARG A 212 12.72 11.62 -9.75
C ARG A 212 11.47 11.61 -10.62
N TYR A 213 10.59 12.61 -10.48
CA TYR A 213 9.45 12.77 -11.37
C TYR A 213 9.88 13.52 -12.62
N VAL A 214 9.93 12.80 -13.74
CA VAL A 214 10.48 13.31 -15.00
C VAL A 214 9.62 14.43 -15.57
N LYS A 215 10.23 15.57 -15.85
CA LYS A 215 9.56 16.75 -16.42
C LYS A 215 8.87 16.40 -17.74
N GLY A 216 7.67 16.94 -17.94
CA GLY A 216 6.86 16.69 -19.14
C GLY A 216 6.14 15.34 -19.12
N ASN A 217 6.38 14.50 -18.13
CA ASN A 217 5.71 13.22 -17.89
C ASN A 217 5.47 12.40 -19.18
N PRO A 218 6.54 11.98 -19.90
CA PRO A 218 6.38 11.23 -21.13
C PRO A 218 5.62 9.92 -20.88
N PRO A 219 4.66 9.56 -21.78
CA PRO A 219 3.87 8.35 -21.62
C PRO A 219 4.74 7.08 -21.78
N PRO A 220 4.21 5.91 -21.39
CA PRO A 220 4.83 4.63 -21.72
C PRO A 220 5.11 4.46 -23.20
N SER A 221 6.19 3.76 -23.53
CA SER A 221 6.71 3.58 -24.90
C SER A 221 5.68 2.96 -25.88
N SER A 222 4.66 2.28 -25.36
CA SER A 222 3.60 1.70 -26.19
C SER A 222 2.23 1.75 -25.52
N ALA A 223 1.16 1.77 -26.32
CA ALA A 223 -0.21 1.68 -25.83
C ALA A 223 -0.46 0.38 -25.06
N LYS A 224 0.12 -0.74 -25.51
CA LYS A 224 0.02 -2.04 -24.85
C LYS A 224 0.65 -2.02 -23.44
N LEU A 225 1.82 -1.40 -23.30
CA LEU A 225 2.48 -1.25 -22.02
C LEU A 225 1.65 -0.37 -21.07
N LYS A 226 1.12 0.74 -21.57
CA LYS A 226 0.23 1.61 -20.82
C LYS A 226 -0.99 0.86 -20.29
N GLU A 227 -1.70 0.15 -21.14
CA GLU A 227 -2.88 -0.64 -20.77
C GLU A 227 -2.53 -1.72 -19.72
N ARG A 228 -1.38 -2.38 -19.86
CA ARG A 228 -0.92 -3.38 -18.91
C ARG A 228 -0.61 -2.76 -17.54
N ILE A 229 0.08 -1.63 -17.48
CA ILE A 229 0.36 -0.90 -16.23
C ILE A 229 -0.95 -0.48 -15.55
N GLU A 230 -1.89 0.12 -16.29
CA GLU A 230 -3.20 0.53 -15.75
C GLU A 230 -3.97 -0.65 -15.16
N LYS A 231 -4.05 -1.77 -15.90
CA LYS A 231 -4.72 -2.99 -15.47
C LYS A 231 -4.08 -3.56 -14.20
N ASP A 232 -2.75 -3.68 -14.16
CA ASP A 232 -2.05 -4.28 -13.03
C ASP A 232 -2.15 -3.39 -11.79
N ALA A 233 -2.03 -2.07 -11.93
CA ALA A 233 -2.20 -1.11 -10.85
C ALA A 233 -3.62 -1.18 -10.22
N LEU A 234 -4.66 -1.23 -11.05
CA LEU A 234 -6.05 -1.39 -10.60
C LEU A 234 -6.27 -2.75 -9.93
N THR A 235 -5.72 -3.82 -10.48
CA THR A 235 -5.82 -5.17 -9.92
C THR A 235 -5.26 -5.21 -8.50
N LEU A 236 -4.07 -4.65 -8.29
CA LEU A 236 -3.41 -4.59 -6.98
C LEU A 236 -4.23 -3.78 -5.98
N CYS A 237 -4.65 -2.56 -6.34
CA CYS A 237 -5.38 -1.69 -5.42
C CYS A 237 -6.76 -2.24 -5.05
N ARG A 238 -7.47 -2.88 -5.99
CA ARG A 238 -8.76 -3.55 -5.71
C ARG A 238 -8.60 -4.75 -4.81
N ALA A 239 -7.62 -5.60 -5.06
CA ALA A 239 -7.38 -6.81 -4.26
C ALA A 239 -6.94 -6.49 -2.82
N LEU A 240 -6.17 -5.42 -2.65
CA LEU A 240 -5.60 -5.00 -1.37
C LEU A 240 -6.40 -3.90 -0.67
N GLY A 241 -7.50 -3.42 -1.29
CA GLY A 241 -8.43 -2.48 -0.67
C GLY A 241 -7.92 -1.04 -0.52
N TYR A 242 -7.01 -0.59 -1.41
CA TYR A 242 -6.45 0.76 -1.36
C TYR A 242 -7.18 1.73 -2.27
N ASP A 243 -7.70 2.80 -1.69
CA ASP A 243 -8.39 3.89 -2.41
C ASP A 243 -7.49 5.08 -2.79
N LEU A 244 -6.37 5.23 -2.11
CA LEU A 244 -5.36 6.25 -2.38
C LEU A 244 -3.98 5.61 -2.28
N ASN A 245 -3.33 5.37 -3.40
CA ASN A 245 -2.10 4.61 -3.45
C ASN A 245 -1.17 5.08 -4.57
N THR A 246 0.11 4.71 -4.48
CA THR A 246 1.03 4.67 -5.61
C THR A 246 1.56 3.26 -5.82
N VAL A 247 1.66 2.86 -7.09
CA VAL A 247 2.27 1.60 -7.54
C VAL A 247 3.48 1.93 -8.39
N GLU A 248 4.62 1.32 -8.06
CA GLU A 248 5.86 1.47 -8.83
C GLU A 248 6.09 0.27 -9.74
N PHE A 249 6.37 0.55 -11.02
CA PHE A 249 6.67 -0.46 -12.04
C PHE A 249 8.04 -0.21 -12.65
N ALA A 250 8.91 -1.22 -12.60
CA ALA A 250 10.12 -1.33 -13.39
C ALA A 250 9.83 -2.16 -14.64
N VAL A 251 10.16 -1.64 -15.82
CA VAL A 251 9.88 -2.32 -17.09
C VAL A 251 11.16 -2.92 -17.63
N GLU A 252 11.19 -4.23 -17.81
CA GLU A 252 12.27 -4.99 -18.42
C GLU A 252 11.69 -5.89 -19.51
N ASP A 253 12.25 -5.86 -20.70
CA ASP A 253 11.77 -6.60 -21.87
C ASP A 253 10.28 -6.38 -22.15
N GLY A 254 9.80 -5.16 -21.92
CA GLY A 254 8.37 -4.80 -22.10
C GLY A 254 7.42 -5.36 -21.04
N VAL A 255 7.93 -6.01 -19.99
CA VAL A 255 7.15 -6.52 -18.85
C VAL A 255 7.23 -5.53 -17.66
N PRO A 256 6.09 -4.97 -17.21
CA PRO A 256 6.08 -4.11 -16.03
C PRO A 256 6.05 -4.94 -14.75
N TYR A 257 7.18 -5.02 -14.06
CA TYR A 257 7.29 -5.64 -12.74
C TYR A 257 6.87 -4.66 -11.65
N ALA A 258 5.90 -5.03 -10.81
CA ALA A 258 5.54 -4.22 -9.66
C ALA A 258 6.59 -4.38 -8.55
N ILE A 259 7.22 -3.25 -8.16
CA ILE A 259 8.36 -3.22 -7.23
C ILE A 259 7.93 -2.80 -5.83
N ASP A 260 7.21 -1.69 -5.72
CA ASP A 260 6.63 -1.17 -4.47
C ASP A 260 5.23 -0.62 -4.77
N PHE A 261 4.23 -1.13 -4.08
CA PHE A 261 2.86 -0.86 -4.49
C PHE A 261 1.84 -0.75 -3.35
N MET A 262 2.29 -0.73 -2.12
CA MET A 262 1.42 -0.45 -0.97
C MET A 262 1.97 0.72 -0.19
N ASN A 263 1.47 1.90 -0.52
CA ASN A 263 1.87 3.14 0.10
C ASN A 263 0.63 3.83 0.72
N PRO A 264 0.43 3.74 2.05
CA PRO A 264 -0.76 4.25 2.71
C PRO A 264 -0.90 5.78 2.62
N ALA A 265 0.21 6.48 2.48
CA ALA A 265 0.26 7.94 2.32
C ALA A 265 1.25 8.30 1.21
N PRO A 266 0.89 8.07 -0.08
CA PRO A 266 1.79 8.33 -1.18
C PRO A 266 2.18 9.81 -1.27
N ASP A 267 3.44 10.07 -1.61
CA ASP A 267 3.94 11.44 -1.79
C ASP A 267 3.05 12.24 -2.75
N ALA A 268 2.61 13.40 -2.30
CA ALA A 268 1.78 14.34 -3.04
C ALA A 268 2.21 15.80 -2.80
N GLU A 269 3.45 16.02 -2.34
CA GLU A 269 3.97 17.39 -2.19
C GLU A 269 4.31 17.99 -3.56
N ILE A 270 3.85 19.21 -3.81
CA ILE A 270 4.01 19.91 -5.10
C ILE A 270 5.48 20.02 -5.51
N THR A 271 6.37 20.24 -4.55
CA THR A 271 7.82 20.36 -4.76
C THR A 271 8.47 19.04 -5.17
N SER A 272 7.83 17.93 -4.87
CA SER A 272 8.27 16.59 -5.24
C SER A 272 7.65 16.13 -6.55
N VAL A 273 6.32 16.09 -6.61
CA VAL A 273 5.61 15.50 -7.76
C VAL A 273 5.44 16.45 -8.95
N GLY A 274 5.64 17.74 -8.75
CA GLY A 274 5.45 18.79 -9.75
C GLY A 274 3.99 19.18 -9.94
N GLN A 275 3.75 20.38 -10.49
CA GLN A 275 2.43 21.03 -10.56
C GLN A 275 1.36 20.16 -11.22
N ALA A 276 1.64 19.59 -12.40
CA ALA A 276 0.65 18.82 -13.15
C ALA A 276 0.17 17.56 -12.42
N ASN A 277 1.09 16.80 -11.81
CA ASN A 277 0.77 15.62 -11.03
C ASN A 277 0.04 15.99 -9.73
N PHE A 278 0.46 17.09 -9.11
CA PHE A 278 -0.18 17.67 -7.93
C PHE A 278 -1.64 18.04 -8.19
N ASP A 279 -1.89 18.81 -9.25
CA ASP A 279 -3.25 19.23 -9.61
C ASP A 279 -4.15 18.03 -9.90
N TRP A 280 -3.60 17.02 -10.58
CA TRP A 280 -4.32 15.80 -10.88
C TRP A 280 -4.71 15.03 -9.62
N VAL A 281 -3.76 14.81 -8.69
CA VAL A 281 -4.03 14.03 -7.48
C VAL A 281 -4.99 14.76 -6.53
N VAL A 282 -4.84 16.09 -6.38
CA VAL A 282 -5.77 16.91 -5.59
C VAL A 282 -7.20 16.82 -6.14
N ASP A 283 -7.37 16.96 -7.47
CA ASP A 283 -8.68 16.87 -8.11
C ASP A 283 -9.30 15.48 -7.99
N ALA A 284 -8.51 14.44 -8.23
CA ALA A 284 -8.98 13.04 -8.18
C ALA A 284 -9.39 12.64 -6.74
N VAL A 285 -8.58 12.97 -5.74
CA VAL A 285 -8.87 12.65 -4.33
C VAL A 285 -10.05 13.48 -3.81
N ALA A 286 -10.16 14.77 -4.21
CA ALA A 286 -11.30 15.60 -3.83
C ALA A 286 -12.62 15.00 -4.34
N LYS A 287 -12.67 14.60 -5.63
CA LYS A 287 -13.85 13.96 -6.22
C LYS A 287 -14.19 12.64 -5.54
N MET A 288 -13.18 11.78 -5.29
CA MET A 288 -13.37 10.52 -4.57
C MET A 288 -13.93 10.77 -3.17
N ALA A 289 -13.35 11.68 -2.40
CA ALA A 289 -13.76 11.96 -1.02
C ALA A 289 -15.22 12.48 -0.96
N VAL A 290 -15.61 13.38 -1.88
CA VAL A 290 -16.98 13.87 -1.99
C VAL A 290 -17.94 12.74 -2.36
N ASN A 291 -17.60 11.91 -3.36
CA ASN A 291 -18.43 10.77 -3.76
C ASN A 291 -18.63 9.80 -2.60
N LYS A 292 -17.56 9.42 -1.88
CA LYS A 292 -17.66 8.57 -0.69
C LYS A 292 -18.51 9.21 0.42
N ALA A 293 -18.37 10.52 0.63
CA ALA A 293 -19.22 11.21 1.60
C ALA A 293 -20.72 11.20 1.20
N LEU A 294 -21.04 11.22 -0.08
CA LEU A 294 -22.42 11.25 -0.59
C LEU A 294 -23.04 9.88 -0.74
N SER A 295 -22.25 8.83 -1.08
CA SER A 295 -22.74 7.48 -1.40
C SER A 295 -23.58 6.85 -0.30
N GLY A 296 -23.32 7.19 0.95
CA GLY A 296 -23.96 6.52 2.10
C GLY A 296 -23.43 5.10 2.31
N GLU A 297 -22.30 4.73 1.66
CA GLU A 297 -21.61 3.48 1.94
C GLU A 297 -21.43 3.29 3.45
N ASN A 298 -21.63 2.08 3.91
CA ASN A 298 -21.36 1.73 5.30
C ASN A 298 -19.98 1.05 5.36
N PRO A 299 -18.92 1.73 5.80
CA PRO A 299 -17.57 1.15 5.83
C PRO A 299 -17.50 -0.09 6.73
N ALA A 300 -18.45 -0.25 7.65
CA ALA A 300 -18.54 -1.45 8.47
C ALA A 300 -18.90 -2.71 7.66
N GLU A 301 -19.47 -2.58 6.46
CA GLU A 301 -19.75 -3.73 5.58
C GLU A 301 -18.49 -4.38 5.03
N GLU A 302 -17.43 -3.61 4.88
CA GLU A 302 -16.13 -4.10 4.45
C GLU A 302 -15.35 -4.82 5.58
N LEU A 303 -15.81 -4.69 6.83
CA LEU A 303 -15.19 -5.29 8.00
C LEU A 303 -15.94 -6.57 8.39
N ARG A 304 -15.31 -7.73 8.29
CA ARG A 304 -15.93 -9.05 8.54
C ARG A 304 -16.66 -9.14 9.90
N TRP A 305 -16.07 -8.60 10.96
CA TRP A 305 -16.62 -8.59 12.30
C TRP A 305 -17.81 -7.62 12.48
N ALA A 306 -18.05 -6.71 11.54
CA ALA A 306 -19.18 -5.81 11.58
C ALA A 306 -20.54 -6.55 11.56
N GLY A 307 -20.59 -7.75 10.99
CA GLY A 307 -21.76 -8.62 11.05
C GLY A 307 -22.24 -8.90 12.48
N PHE A 308 -21.31 -9.03 13.42
CA PHE A 308 -21.65 -9.25 14.84
C PHE A 308 -22.28 -8.03 15.52
N LEU A 309 -22.01 -6.83 15.00
CA LEU A 309 -22.61 -5.59 15.51
C LEU A 309 -24.06 -5.41 15.05
N ARG A 310 -24.48 -6.11 14.01
CA ARG A 310 -25.85 -6.05 13.46
C ARG A 310 -26.79 -7.13 14.00
N GLY A 311 -26.32 -7.99 14.90
CA GLY A 311 -27.05 -9.13 15.43
C GLY A 311 -26.58 -10.46 14.82
N PRO A 312 -27.23 -11.60 15.16
CA PRO A 312 -26.81 -12.89 14.68
C PRO A 312 -26.79 -12.95 13.15
N VAL A 313 -25.60 -13.17 12.59
CA VAL A 313 -25.44 -13.45 11.16
C VAL A 313 -26.01 -14.85 10.92
N GLU A 314 -27.07 -14.97 10.13
CA GLU A 314 -27.43 -16.26 9.55
C GLU A 314 -26.27 -16.72 8.66
N VAL A 315 -25.46 -17.63 9.19
CA VAL A 315 -24.43 -18.29 8.39
C VAL A 315 -25.18 -19.15 7.37
N PRO A 316 -25.07 -18.90 6.06
CA PRO A 316 -25.68 -19.77 5.06
C PRO A 316 -25.17 -21.19 5.30
N ALA A 317 -26.08 -22.15 5.48
CA ALA A 317 -25.72 -23.55 5.65
C ALA A 317 -24.76 -23.97 4.53
N ALA A 318 -23.58 -24.44 4.89
CA ALA A 318 -22.63 -24.97 3.93
C ALA A 318 -23.36 -25.99 3.04
N LYS A 319 -23.44 -25.74 1.73
CA LYS A 319 -23.98 -26.71 0.77
C LYS A 319 -23.22 -28.01 0.98
N ALA A 320 -23.90 -29.02 1.51
CA ALA A 320 -23.32 -30.34 1.73
C ALA A 320 -22.76 -30.85 0.40
N ALA A 321 -21.42 -31.01 0.36
CA ALA A 321 -20.76 -31.61 -0.78
C ALA A 321 -21.34 -33.01 -0.97
N ALA A 322 -22.05 -33.22 -2.08
CA ALA A 322 -22.59 -34.50 -2.46
C ALA A 322 -21.44 -35.52 -2.56
N LYS A 323 -21.29 -36.41 -1.60
CA LYS A 323 -20.39 -37.55 -1.67
C LYS A 323 -20.83 -38.43 -2.84
N LYS A 324 -20.14 -38.34 -3.97
CA LYS A 324 -20.19 -39.38 -5.00
C LYS A 324 -19.69 -40.68 -4.39
N ARG A 325 -20.63 -41.60 -4.09
CA ARG A 325 -20.28 -43.00 -3.80
C ARG A 325 -19.69 -43.60 -5.07
N VAL A 326 -18.41 -43.91 -5.03
CA VAL A 326 -17.80 -44.85 -5.99
C VAL A 326 -18.33 -46.23 -5.60
N ARG A 327 -19.14 -46.85 -6.47
CA ARG A 327 -19.47 -48.28 -6.37
C ARG A 327 -18.29 -49.05 -6.95
N ALA A 328 -17.91 -50.08 -6.21
CA ALA A 328 -16.91 -51.08 -6.56
C ALA A 328 -17.28 -51.84 -7.84
#